data_3969b858d783da49a502c9c99317e5bf
#
_entry.id   3969b858d783da49a502c9c99317e5bf
#
_cell.length_a   1.000
_cell.length_b   1.000
_cell.length_c   1.000
_cell.angle_alpha   90.00
_cell.angle_beta   90.00
_cell.angle_gamma   90.00
#
_symmetry.space_group_name_H-M   'P 1'
#
loop_
_entity.id
_entity.type
_entity.pdbx_description
1 polymer ?
#
loop_
_entity_poly.entity_id
_entity_poly.type
_entity_poly.pdbx_seq_one_letter_code
_entity_poly.pdbx_strand_id
1 'polypeptide(L)'
;MKLAVLGSTNGTDLVPIVTAINSGELLASIEVIVSNNESSGILRKARDYGIENHFICHKNKKRGVFDFEISQILENKEVDLILLIGFMRILSSGFVERWHGKIINVHPSLLPKYAGGMNSDVHESVLAAGDKESGCTIHLVTKDVDCGPILLQKSCP
;
A
#
# COMPACT_ATOMS: atom_id res chain seq x y z
N MET A 1 -12.77 10.66 -6.66
CA MET A 1 -12.42 9.26 -6.30
C MET A 1 -11.97 9.25 -4.84
N LYS A 2 -12.57 8.40 -4.02
CA LYS A 2 -12.27 8.27 -2.58
C LYS A 2 -11.21 7.19 -2.36
N LEU A 3 -10.07 7.58 -1.83
CA LEU A 3 -8.93 6.69 -1.58
C LEU A 3 -8.83 6.31 -0.10
N ALA A 4 -8.40 5.08 0.16
CA ALA A 4 -7.84 4.68 1.42
C ALA A 4 -6.38 4.28 1.25
N VAL A 5 -5.58 4.47 2.29
CA VAL A 5 -4.19 4.05 2.31
C VAL A 5 -3.97 3.08 3.47
N LEU A 6 -3.36 1.93 3.17
CA LEU A 6 -2.85 1.00 4.18
C LEU A 6 -1.33 1.07 4.17
N GLY A 7 -0.71 1.32 5.31
CA GLY A 7 0.75 1.45 5.39
C GLY A 7 1.30 1.07 6.76
N SER A 8 2.51 0.50 6.79
CA SER A 8 3.19 0.07 8.02
C SER A 8 4.46 0.84 8.31
N THR A 9 4.98 1.58 7.33
CA THR A 9 6.31 2.20 7.33
C THR A 9 6.23 3.74 7.31
N ASN A 10 7.26 4.39 6.78
CA ASN A 10 7.33 5.86 6.73
C ASN A 10 6.32 6.50 5.77
N GLY A 11 5.77 5.76 4.82
CA GLY A 11 4.80 6.29 3.87
C GLY A 11 5.35 7.41 2.99
N THR A 12 6.53 7.22 2.42
CA THR A 12 7.18 8.24 1.56
C THR A 12 6.33 8.56 0.34
N ASP A 13 5.68 7.55 -0.23
CA ASP A 13 4.81 7.70 -1.41
C ASP A 13 3.51 8.45 -1.14
N LEU A 14 3.14 8.62 0.14
CA LEU A 14 1.97 9.44 0.51
C LEU A 14 2.17 10.91 0.15
N VAL A 15 3.39 11.43 0.28
CA VAL A 15 3.70 12.85 0.06
C VAL A 15 3.38 13.30 -1.36
N PRO A 16 3.89 12.64 -2.42
CA PRO A 16 3.56 13.03 -3.79
C PRO A 16 2.07 12.88 -4.12
N ILE A 17 1.37 11.90 -3.54
CA ILE A 17 -0.07 11.72 -3.75
C ILE A 17 -0.84 12.91 -3.16
N VAL A 18 -0.55 13.29 -1.91
CA VAL A 18 -1.17 14.46 -1.27
C VAL A 18 -0.85 15.74 -2.04
N THR A 19 0.38 15.89 -2.53
CA THR A 19 0.79 17.03 -3.35
C THR A 19 -0.04 17.11 -4.63
N ALA A 20 -0.20 16.00 -5.36
CA ALA A 20 -0.98 15.94 -6.58
C ALA A 20 -2.49 16.23 -6.35
N ILE A 21 -3.03 15.78 -5.23
CA ILE A 21 -4.40 16.09 -4.83
C ILE A 21 -4.55 17.61 -4.56
N ASN A 22 -3.65 18.18 -3.77
CA ASN A 22 -3.71 19.59 -3.38
C ASN A 22 -3.48 20.56 -4.56
N SER A 23 -2.69 20.15 -5.55
CA SER A 23 -2.50 20.92 -6.80
C SER A 23 -3.65 20.78 -7.79
N GLY A 24 -4.59 19.86 -7.56
CA GLY A 24 -5.66 19.55 -8.50
C GLY A 24 -5.25 18.66 -9.68
N GLU A 25 -4.01 18.19 -9.71
CA GLU A 25 -3.52 17.24 -10.72
C GLU A 25 -4.21 15.87 -10.58
N LEU A 26 -4.49 15.45 -9.34
CA LEU A 26 -5.22 14.24 -9.03
C LEU A 26 -6.58 14.55 -8.41
N LEU A 27 -7.66 14.30 -9.15
CA LEU A 27 -9.04 14.50 -8.69
C LEU A 27 -9.49 13.36 -7.76
N ALA A 28 -8.94 13.34 -6.56
CA ALA A 28 -9.22 12.34 -5.53
C ALA A 28 -9.18 12.98 -4.14
N SER A 29 -9.64 12.23 -3.14
CA SER A 29 -9.49 12.55 -1.72
C SER A 29 -9.00 11.31 -0.98
N ILE A 30 -8.17 11.48 0.05
CA ILE A 30 -7.79 10.39 0.95
C ILE A 30 -8.72 10.45 2.15
N GLU A 31 -9.64 9.50 2.23
CA GLU A 31 -10.66 9.45 3.28
C GLU A 31 -10.11 8.92 4.60
N VAL A 32 -9.17 7.98 4.53
CA VAL A 32 -8.61 7.34 5.72
C VAL A 32 -7.25 6.70 5.44
N ILE A 33 -6.39 6.72 6.45
CA ILE A 33 -5.12 5.98 6.46
C ILE A 33 -5.15 5.00 7.64
N VAL A 34 -4.85 3.73 7.38
CA VAL A 34 -4.80 2.68 8.40
C VAL A 34 -3.39 2.09 8.48
N SER A 35 -2.90 1.92 9.69
CA SER A 35 -1.63 1.25 9.96
C SER A 35 -1.78 0.17 11.03
N ASN A 36 -1.00 -0.89 10.88
CA ASN A 36 -0.81 -1.92 11.91
C ASN A 36 0.39 -1.65 12.83
N ASN A 37 1.04 -0.52 12.65
CA ASN A 37 2.16 -0.05 13.46
C ASN A 37 1.84 1.35 14.00
N GLU A 38 1.64 1.46 15.31
CA GLU A 38 1.24 2.70 15.98
C GLU A 38 2.27 3.83 15.84
N SER A 39 3.55 3.47 15.81
CA SER A 39 4.66 4.41 15.67
C SER A 39 5.08 4.70 14.22
N SER A 40 4.30 4.22 13.24
CA SER A 40 4.63 4.39 11.83
C SER A 40 4.70 5.85 11.40
N GLY A 41 5.65 6.16 10.51
CA GLY A 41 5.78 7.50 9.93
C GLY A 41 4.56 7.91 9.11
N ILE A 42 3.85 6.93 8.51
CA ILE A 42 2.66 7.22 7.72
C ILE A 42 1.50 7.77 8.57
N LEU A 43 1.31 7.28 9.80
CA LEU A 43 0.31 7.83 10.72
C LEU A 43 0.68 9.25 11.19
N ARG A 44 1.96 9.53 11.38
CA ARG A 44 2.42 10.89 11.69
C ARG A 44 2.10 11.83 10.53
N LYS A 45 2.46 11.46 9.30
CA LYS A 45 2.12 12.25 8.10
C LYS A 45 0.63 12.45 7.93
N ALA A 46 -0.18 11.42 8.19
CA ALA A 46 -1.64 11.54 8.15
C ALA A 46 -2.15 12.64 9.08
N ARG A 47 -1.63 12.69 10.31
CA ARG A 47 -1.97 13.77 11.28
C ARG A 47 -1.50 15.13 10.80
N ASP A 48 -0.29 15.24 10.28
CA ASP A 48 0.26 16.50 9.76
C ASP A 48 -0.57 17.05 8.58
N TYR A 49 -1.13 16.17 7.75
CA TYR A 49 -2.01 16.54 6.64
C TYR A 49 -3.49 16.67 7.03
N GLY A 50 -3.85 16.44 8.28
CA GLY A 50 -5.26 16.47 8.72
C GLY A 50 -6.12 15.35 8.15
N ILE A 51 -5.52 14.21 7.77
CA ILE A 51 -6.23 13.05 7.22
C ILE A 51 -6.62 12.12 8.36
N GLU A 52 -7.87 11.64 8.35
CA GLU A 52 -8.34 10.64 9.31
C GLU A 52 -7.44 9.41 9.29
N ASN A 53 -7.06 8.94 10.48
CA ASN A 53 -6.12 7.83 10.56
C ASN A 53 -6.43 6.92 11.75
N HIS A 54 -6.16 5.62 11.56
CA HIS A 54 -6.39 4.58 12.56
C HIS A 54 -5.17 3.68 12.71
N PHE A 55 -4.83 3.40 13.95
CA PHE A 55 -3.98 2.27 14.30
C PHE A 55 -4.86 1.07 14.64
N ILE A 56 -4.61 -0.06 13.99
CA ILE A 56 -5.26 -1.34 14.29
C ILE A 56 -4.19 -2.36 14.66
N CYS A 57 -4.18 -2.78 15.91
CA CYS A 57 -3.24 -3.79 16.38
C CYS A 57 -3.54 -5.15 15.73
N HIS A 58 -2.53 -5.73 15.09
CA HIS A 58 -2.63 -7.06 14.48
C HIS A 58 -2.22 -8.21 15.42
N LYS A 59 -1.55 -7.88 16.54
CA LYS A 59 -1.04 -8.87 17.47
C LYS A 59 -2.20 -9.65 18.10
N ASN A 60 -2.02 -10.97 18.19
CA ASN A 60 -3.02 -11.90 18.75
C ASN A 60 -4.37 -11.95 18.00
N LYS A 61 -4.41 -11.44 16.76
CA LYS A 61 -5.58 -11.56 15.90
C LYS A 61 -5.29 -12.51 14.72
N LYS A 62 -6.29 -13.30 14.36
CA LYS A 62 -6.27 -14.02 13.09
C LYS A 62 -6.29 -13.00 11.95
N ARG A 63 -5.60 -13.29 10.83
CA ARG A 63 -5.50 -12.40 9.66
C ARG A 63 -6.88 -11.90 9.20
N GLY A 64 -7.85 -12.81 9.03
CA GLY A 64 -9.19 -12.43 8.58
C GLY A 64 -9.94 -11.51 9.53
N VAL A 65 -9.71 -11.60 10.85
CA VAL A 65 -10.32 -10.69 11.84
C VAL A 65 -9.74 -9.30 11.72
N PHE A 66 -8.41 -9.21 11.64
CA PHE A 66 -7.71 -7.94 11.44
C PHE A 66 -8.16 -7.25 10.14
N ASP A 67 -8.21 -8.00 9.04
CA ASP A 67 -8.61 -7.49 7.73
C ASP A 67 -10.08 -7.08 7.69
N PHE A 68 -10.94 -7.79 8.44
CA PHE A 68 -12.35 -7.42 8.57
C PHE A 68 -12.54 -6.07 9.27
N GLU A 69 -11.78 -5.81 10.35
CA GLU A 69 -11.81 -4.51 11.04
C GLU A 69 -11.42 -3.37 10.08
N ILE A 70 -10.41 -3.58 9.24
CA ILE A 70 -10.05 -2.62 8.18
C ILE A 70 -11.22 -2.44 7.22
N SER A 71 -11.78 -3.53 6.68
CA SER A 71 -12.88 -3.45 5.72
C SER A 71 -14.06 -2.65 6.23
N GLN A 72 -14.43 -2.79 7.51
CA GLN A 72 -15.53 -2.01 8.11
C GLN A 72 -15.26 -0.50 8.06
N ILE A 73 -14.02 -0.08 8.35
CA ILE A 73 -13.64 1.34 8.27
C ILE A 73 -13.76 1.83 6.81
N LEU A 74 -13.20 1.06 5.87
CA LEU A 74 -13.19 1.44 4.46
C LEU A 74 -14.60 1.55 3.86
N GLU A 75 -15.49 0.63 4.25
CA GLU A 75 -16.89 0.65 3.81
C GLU A 75 -17.66 1.84 4.34
N ASN A 76 -17.48 2.16 5.63
CA ASN A 76 -18.11 3.33 6.24
C ASN A 76 -17.67 4.64 5.56
N LYS A 77 -16.49 4.65 4.94
CA LYS A 77 -15.96 5.80 4.17
C LYS A 77 -16.34 5.75 2.69
N GLU A 78 -17.01 4.70 2.24
CA GLU A 78 -17.37 4.50 0.83
C GLU A 78 -16.15 4.60 -0.10
N VAL A 79 -15.05 3.92 0.27
CA VAL A 79 -13.78 3.96 -0.45
C VAL A 79 -13.90 3.30 -1.83
N ASP A 80 -13.40 3.99 -2.85
CA ASP A 80 -13.36 3.48 -4.23
C ASP A 80 -12.12 2.63 -4.50
N LEU A 81 -10.96 3.02 -3.94
CA LEU A 81 -9.66 2.42 -4.21
C LEU A 81 -8.78 2.39 -2.96
N ILE A 82 -8.07 1.29 -2.76
CA ILE A 82 -7.14 1.08 -1.66
C ILE A 82 -5.71 1.10 -2.21
N LEU A 83 -4.86 1.93 -1.61
CA LEU A 83 -3.43 2.01 -1.93
C LEU A 83 -2.62 1.35 -0.80
N LEU A 84 -1.80 0.36 -1.14
CA LEU A 84 -0.83 -0.21 -0.22
C LEU A 84 0.48 0.58 -0.35
N ILE A 85 0.87 1.28 0.71
CA ILE A 85 2.09 2.08 0.77
C ILE A 85 3.00 1.53 1.87
N GLY A 86 3.92 0.65 1.51
CA GLY A 86 4.77 -0.03 2.47
C GLY A 86 3.97 -0.79 3.53
N PHE A 87 2.92 -1.48 3.13
CA PHE A 87 2.09 -2.28 4.02
C PHE A 87 2.72 -3.66 4.24
N MET A 88 3.22 -3.91 5.46
CA MET A 88 4.04 -5.09 5.79
C MET A 88 3.20 -6.30 6.21
N ARG A 89 2.03 -6.48 5.65
CA ARG A 89 1.18 -7.64 5.90
C ARG A 89 0.58 -8.19 4.62
N ILE A 90 0.47 -9.51 4.57
CA ILE A 90 -0.25 -10.20 3.49
C ILE A 90 -1.75 -10.18 3.83
N LEU A 91 -2.54 -9.60 2.94
CA LEU A 91 -3.99 -9.56 3.06
C LEU A 91 -4.61 -10.96 2.95
N SER A 92 -5.70 -11.20 3.66
CA SER A 92 -6.45 -12.45 3.55
C SER A 92 -7.16 -12.57 2.21
N SER A 93 -7.41 -13.80 1.78
CA SER A 93 -8.17 -14.04 0.54
C SER A 93 -9.57 -13.39 0.58
N GLY A 94 -10.22 -13.42 1.75
CA GLY A 94 -11.53 -12.78 1.93
C GLY A 94 -11.49 -11.27 1.75
N PHE A 95 -10.43 -10.60 2.22
CA PHE A 95 -10.25 -9.17 1.98
C PHE A 95 -10.02 -8.88 0.49
N VAL A 96 -9.14 -9.65 -0.15
CA VAL A 96 -8.83 -9.48 -1.58
C VAL A 96 -10.05 -9.73 -2.46
N GLU A 97 -10.87 -10.73 -2.13
CA GLU A 97 -12.13 -11.00 -2.83
C GLU A 97 -13.13 -9.85 -2.68
N ARG A 98 -13.31 -9.36 -1.45
CA ARG A 98 -14.23 -8.25 -1.15
C ARG A 98 -13.87 -6.97 -1.90
N TRP A 99 -12.57 -6.68 -1.98
CA TRP A 99 -12.03 -5.49 -2.63
C TRP A 99 -11.41 -5.79 -4.01
N HIS A 100 -11.92 -6.85 -4.68
CA HIS A 100 -11.39 -7.29 -5.97
C HIS A 100 -11.31 -6.15 -7.00
N GLY A 101 -10.14 -5.98 -7.62
CA GLY A 101 -9.89 -4.92 -8.60
C GLY A 101 -9.77 -3.52 -8.02
N LYS A 102 -9.81 -3.37 -6.69
CA LYS A 102 -9.76 -2.08 -5.98
C LYS A 102 -8.56 -1.93 -5.06
N ILE A 103 -7.56 -2.80 -5.14
CA ILE A 103 -6.37 -2.72 -4.32
C ILE A 103 -5.16 -2.60 -5.23
N ILE A 104 -4.38 -1.54 -5.05
CA ILE A 104 -3.15 -1.28 -5.78
C ILE A 104 -1.97 -1.34 -4.80
N ASN A 105 -0.89 -1.99 -5.22
CA ASN A 105 0.37 -2.02 -4.49
C ASN A 105 1.50 -1.43 -5.31
N VAL A 106 2.44 -0.77 -4.64
CA VAL A 106 3.72 -0.35 -5.20
C VAL A 106 4.79 -1.33 -4.72
N HIS A 107 5.33 -2.11 -5.65
CA HIS A 107 6.41 -3.05 -5.38
C HIS A 107 7.76 -2.43 -5.80
N PRO A 108 8.80 -2.48 -4.95
CA PRO A 108 10.06 -1.76 -5.19
C PRO A 108 11.03 -2.52 -6.12
N SER A 109 10.52 -3.20 -7.14
CA SER A 109 11.31 -3.84 -8.20
C SER A 109 10.55 -3.88 -9.52
N LEU A 110 11.24 -4.28 -10.57
CA LEU A 110 10.63 -4.60 -11.86
C LEU A 110 10.09 -6.04 -11.84
N LEU A 111 8.84 -6.20 -11.45
CA LEU A 111 8.19 -7.52 -11.44
C LEU A 111 8.25 -8.19 -12.82
N PRO A 112 8.39 -9.51 -12.90
CA PRO A 112 8.33 -10.49 -11.80
C PRO A 112 9.62 -10.70 -11.01
N LYS A 113 10.70 -9.98 -11.31
CA LYS A 113 11.94 -10.08 -10.53
C LYS A 113 11.70 -9.64 -9.10
N TYR A 114 12.24 -10.40 -8.15
CA TYR A 114 12.16 -10.12 -6.70
C TYR A 114 10.74 -10.07 -6.13
N ALA A 115 9.78 -10.78 -6.76
CA ALA A 115 8.44 -10.96 -6.20
C ALA A 115 8.50 -11.63 -4.83
N GLY A 116 7.59 -11.24 -3.91
CA GLY A 116 7.53 -11.77 -2.54
C GLY A 116 8.52 -11.15 -1.55
N GLY A 117 9.46 -10.33 -2.01
CA GLY A 117 10.37 -9.57 -1.16
C GLY A 117 9.70 -8.35 -0.53
N MET A 118 10.25 -7.87 0.58
CA MET A 118 9.74 -6.69 1.28
C MET A 118 10.80 -5.58 1.32
N ASN A 119 10.46 -4.40 0.79
CA ASN A 119 11.23 -3.14 0.90
C ASN A 119 12.77 -3.26 0.81
N SER A 120 13.49 -3.12 1.94
CA SER A 120 14.95 -3.16 1.99
C SER A 120 15.55 -4.44 1.42
N ASP A 121 14.91 -5.57 1.65
CA ASP A 121 15.39 -6.88 1.20
C ASP A 121 15.38 -6.96 -0.33
N VAL A 122 14.43 -6.29 -0.98
CA VAL A 122 14.35 -6.20 -2.44
C VAL A 122 15.52 -5.38 -2.99
N HIS A 123 15.79 -4.20 -2.43
CA HIS A 123 16.91 -3.37 -2.87
C HIS A 123 18.26 -4.07 -2.66
N GLU A 124 18.45 -4.71 -1.51
CA GLU A 124 19.66 -5.50 -1.22
C GLU A 124 19.81 -6.66 -2.22
N SER A 125 18.71 -7.33 -2.56
CA SER A 125 18.72 -8.44 -3.54
C SER A 125 19.08 -7.96 -4.94
N VAL A 126 18.56 -6.80 -5.37
CA VAL A 126 18.91 -6.18 -6.66
C VAL A 126 20.41 -5.87 -6.72
N LEU A 127 20.94 -5.23 -5.68
CA LEU A 127 22.36 -4.88 -5.59
C LEU A 127 23.25 -6.14 -5.55
N ALA A 128 22.87 -7.15 -4.76
CA ALA A 128 23.61 -8.41 -4.66
C ALA A 128 23.61 -9.20 -5.97
N ALA A 129 22.55 -9.12 -6.77
CA ALA A 129 22.46 -9.74 -8.08
C ALA A 129 23.31 -9.01 -9.15
N GLY A 130 23.77 -7.79 -8.86
CA GLY A 130 24.52 -6.98 -9.82
C GLY A 130 23.66 -6.47 -10.98
N ASP A 131 22.36 -6.39 -10.80
CA ASP A 131 21.45 -5.82 -11.80
C ASP A 131 21.80 -4.35 -12.05
N LYS A 132 21.88 -3.96 -13.30
CA LYS A 132 22.23 -2.59 -13.70
C LYS A 132 21.03 -1.64 -13.69
N GLU A 133 19.84 -2.18 -13.60
CA GLU A 133 18.59 -1.47 -13.56
C GLU A 133 17.72 -2.04 -12.45
N SER A 134 17.05 -1.16 -11.74
CA SER A 134 15.98 -1.45 -10.81
C SER A 134 14.75 -0.63 -11.18
N GLY A 135 13.77 -0.53 -10.30
CA GLY A 135 12.59 0.28 -10.53
C GLY A 135 11.47 -0.03 -9.56
N CYS A 136 10.28 0.35 -9.97
CA CYS A 136 9.07 0.02 -9.23
C CYS A 136 7.97 -0.47 -10.17
N THR A 137 7.09 -1.28 -9.62
CA THR A 137 5.91 -1.82 -10.30
C THR A 137 4.66 -1.44 -9.53
N ILE A 138 3.70 -0.84 -10.20
CA ILE A 138 2.34 -0.64 -9.68
C ILE A 138 1.47 -1.75 -10.26
N HIS A 139 0.84 -2.53 -9.39
CA HIS A 139 0.02 -3.66 -9.81
C HIS A 139 -1.25 -3.79 -8.96
N LEU A 140 -2.26 -4.45 -9.52
CA LEU A 140 -3.43 -4.87 -8.75
C LEU A 140 -3.05 -6.02 -7.81
N VAL A 141 -3.60 -5.99 -6.61
CA VAL A 141 -3.39 -7.05 -5.63
C VAL A 141 -4.38 -8.18 -5.88
N THR A 142 -3.85 -9.40 -5.93
CA THR A 142 -4.60 -10.65 -6.03
C THR A 142 -4.29 -11.54 -4.83
N LYS A 143 -4.86 -12.76 -4.80
CA LYS A 143 -4.57 -13.75 -3.75
C LYS A 143 -3.11 -14.19 -3.74
N ASP A 144 -2.48 -14.20 -4.92
CA ASP A 144 -1.08 -14.55 -5.09
C ASP A 144 -0.22 -13.29 -4.93
N VAL A 145 0.75 -13.36 -4.02
CA VAL A 145 1.59 -12.21 -3.66
C VAL A 145 2.40 -11.74 -4.87
N ASP A 146 2.33 -10.44 -5.16
CA ASP A 146 3.04 -9.76 -6.25
C ASP A 146 2.81 -10.34 -7.66
N CYS A 147 1.73 -11.09 -7.86
CA CYS A 147 1.39 -11.76 -9.12
C CYS A 147 0.20 -11.13 -9.86
N GLY A 148 -0.38 -10.07 -9.34
CA GLY A 148 -1.51 -9.40 -9.96
C GLY A 148 -1.14 -8.63 -11.24
N PRO A 149 -2.14 -8.24 -12.05
CA PRO A 149 -1.92 -7.48 -13.27
C PRO A 149 -1.11 -6.20 -13.05
N ILE A 150 -0.07 -6.03 -13.85
CA ILE A 150 0.78 -4.85 -13.82
C ILE A 150 0.04 -3.68 -14.49
N LEU A 151 -0.06 -2.56 -13.79
CA LEU A 151 -0.66 -1.33 -14.28
C LEU A 151 0.39 -0.38 -14.87
N LEU A 152 1.54 -0.29 -14.18
CA LEU A 152 2.64 0.58 -14.58
C LEU A 152 3.96 0.06 -14.02
N GLN A 153 5.02 0.20 -14.82
CA GLN A 153 6.40 -0.01 -14.35
C GLN A 153 7.27 1.16 -14.77
N LYS A 154 8.21 1.52 -13.92
CA LYS A 154 9.23 2.52 -14.23
C LYS A 154 10.59 2.02 -13.76
N SER A 155 11.56 1.98 -14.69
CA SER A 155 12.94 1.63 -14.37
C SER A 155 13.75 2.87 -13.95
N CYS A 156 14.79 2.60 -13.17
CA CYS A 156 15.86 3.51 -12.85
C CYS A 156 17.20 2.76 -12.90
N PRO A 157 18.32 3.44 -13.27
CA PRO A 157 19.65 2.88 -13.23
C PRO A 157 20.13 2.60 -11.80
#